data_114745ccaa41b765516dea98b4186be8
#
_entry.id   114745ccaa41b765516dea98b4186be8
#
_cell.length_a   1.000
_cell.length_b   1.000
_cell.length_c   1.000
_cell.angle_alpha   90.00
_cell.angle_beta   90.00
_cell.angle_gamma   90.00
#
_symmetry.space_group_name_H-M   'P 1'
#
loop_
_entity.id
_entity.type
_entity.pdbx_description
1 polymer ?
#
loop_
_entity_poly.entity_id
_entity_poly.type
_entity_poly.pdbx_seq_one_letter_code
_entity_poly.pdbx_strand_id
1 'polypeptide(L)'
;MEKLDKDVSEANWKNTTPFVPPIKACKVIKVYDGDSITVAAKLHESFSVNRFSVRLNGIDTPEMRAQNENEKKRAIIAKDFLEKRILNQTVYLEDVGLEKYGRLLATVIHNGSNINEMMIDNNYAYRYTGGKKKTPPEWLEDL
;
A
#
# COMPACT_ATOMS: atom_id res chain seq x y z
N MET A 1 2.98 -3.28 -39.95
CA MET A 1 3.65 -3.57 -38.67
C MET A 1 4.35 -2.31 -38.16
N GLU A 2 4.07 -1.96 -36.92
CA GLU A 2 4.74 -0.81 -36.33
C GLU A 2 6.22 -1.10 -36.10
N LYS A 3 7.02 -0.07 -36.28
CA LYS A 3 8.45 -0.12 -36.05
C LYS A 3 8.71 0.26 -34.59
N LEU A 4 9.40 -0.61 -33.86
CA LEU A 4 9.78 -0.29 -32.48
C LEU A 4 10.79 0.85 -32.46
N ASP A 5 10.69 1.68 -31.44
CA ASP A 5 11.71 2.63 -31.09
C ASP A 5 13.06 1.91 -30.89
N LYS A 6 14.16 2.54 -31.26
CA LYS A 6 15.47 1.93 -31.15
C LYS A 6 15.82 1.46 -29.75
N ASP A 7 15.53 2.30 -28.76
CA ASP A 7 15.82 1.94 -27.36
C ASP A 7 15.02 0.72 -26.92
N VAL A 8 13.77 0.62 -27.36
CA VAL A 8 12.94 -0.55 -27.03
C VAL A 8 13.48 -1.79 -27.73
N SER A 9 13.85 -1.68 -29.01
CA SER A 9 14.36 -2.83 -29.77
C SER A 9 15.67 -3.37 -29.22
N GLU A 10 16.47 -2.53 -28.56
CA GLU A 10 17.73 -2.92 -27.92
C GLU A 10 17.58 -3.33 -26.47
N ALA A 11 16.36 -3.29 -25.92
CA ALA A 11 16.11 -3.60 -24.52
C ALA A 11 16.28 -5.10 -24.21
N ASN A 12 16.77 -5.37 -23.01
CA ASN A 12 16.89 -6.73 -22.49
C ASN A 12 16.66 -6.68 -20.97
N TRP A 13 16.76 -7.83 -20.32
CA TRP A 13 16.53 -7.90 -18.88
C TRP A 13 17.49 -7.04 -18.06
N LYS A 14 18.77 -7.00 -18.48
CA LYS A 14 19.82 -6.29 -17.71
C LYS A 14 19.76 -4.79 -17.84
N ASN A 15 19.30 -4.26 -18.97
CA ASN A 15 19.26 -2.81 -19.19
C ASN A 15 17.89 -2.19 -18.97
N THR A 16 16.94 -2.95 -18.40
CA THR A 16 15.62 -2.46 -18.06
C THR A 16 15.33 -2.67 -16.58
N THR A 17 14.48 -1.82 -16.03
CA THR A 17 13.99 -1.94 -14.65
C THR A 17 12.46 -1.83 -14.64
N PRO A 18 11.79 -2.39 -13.63
CA PRO A 18 10.34 -2.17 -13.48
C PRO A 18 10.04 -0.69 -13.34
N PHE A 19 8.94 -0.26 -13.94
CA PHE A 19 8.51 1.12 -13.82
C PHE A 19 7.85 1.36 -12.47
N VAL A 20 8.40 2.29 -11.71
CA VAL A 20 7.77 2.78 -10.47
C VAL A 20 7.09 4.11 -10.81
N PRO A 21 5.74 4.18 -10.77
CA PRO A 21 5.05 5.42 -11.11
C PRO A 21 5.47 6.57 -10.18
N PRO A 22 5.78 7.76 -10.72
CA PRO A 22 6.21 8.89 -9.90
C PRO A 22 5.00 9.59 -9.25
N ILE A 23 4.34 8.91 -8.32
CA ILE A 23 3.18 9.41 -7.61
C ILE A 23 3.63 10.06 -6.32
N LYS A 24 3.28 11.32 -6.12
CA LYS A 24 3.51 12.04 -4.88
C LYS A 24 2.17 12.31 -4.18
N ALA A 25 1.42 13.29 -4.64
CA ALA A 25 0.09 13.59 -4.10
C ALA A 25 -0.96 12.73 -4.79
N CYS A 26 -1.88 12.17 -4.02
CA CYS A 26 -2.95 11.35 -4.56
C CYS A 26 -4.14 11.35 -3.61
N LYS A 27 -5.28 10.86 -4.08
CA LYS A 27 -6.49 10.73 -3.27
C LYS A 27 -6.73 9.27 -2.93
N VAL A 28 -6.96 8.98 -1.66
CA VAL A 28 -7.36 7.64 -1.24
C VAL A 28 -8.83 7.43 -1.61
N ILE A 29 -9.11 6.46 -2.46
CA ILE A 29 -10.47 6.17 -2.92
C ILE A 29 -11.04 4.88 -2.38
N LYS A 30 -10.21 4.03 -1.79
CA LYS A 30 -10.65 2.78 -1.16
C LYS A 30 -9.63 2.33 -0.12
N VAL A 31 -10.12 1.74 0.96
CA VAL A 31 -9.31 1.05 1.95
C VAL A 31 -9.76 -0.41 1.97
N TYR A 32 -8.83 -1.34 1.69
CA TYR A 32 -9.12 -2.78 1.69
C TYR A 32 -9.02 -3.39 3.07
N ASP A 33 -7.94 -3.04 3.75
CA ASP A 33 -7.65 -3.49 5.11
C ASP A 33 -6.67 -2.49 5.74
N GLY A 34 -6.13 -2.82 6.91
CA GLY A 34 -5.28 -1.90 7.66
C GLY A 34 -3.93 -1.56 7.01
N ASP A 35 -3.53 -2.26 5.96
CA ASP A 35 -2.25 -2.02 5.29
C ASP A 35 -2.32 -1.92 3.76
N SER A 36 -3.54 -1.87 3.20
CA SER A 36 -3.73 -1.86 1.75
C SER A 36 -4.82 -0.90 1.33
N ILE A 37 -4.48 0.01 0.43
CA ILE A 37 -5.38 1.06 -0.05
C ILE A 37 -5.33 1.15 -1.57
N THR A 38 -6.30 1.85 -2.13
CA THR A 38 -6.29 2.25 -3.55
C THR A 38 -6.29 3.77 -3.61
N VAL A 39 -5.41 4.30 -4.41
CA VAL A 39 -5.31 5.75 -4.62
C VAL A 39 -5.62 6.09 -6.07
N ALA A 40 -6.12 7.31 -6.28
CA ALA A 40 -6.33 7.89 -7.60
C ALA A 40 -5.27 8.96 -7.83
N ALA A 41 -4.65 8.92 -9.00
CA ALA A 41 -3.61 9.87 -9.38
C ALA A 41 -3.50 10.01 -10.89
N LYS A 42 -2.94 11.12 -11.32
CA LYS A 42 -2.50 11.34 -12.70
C LYS A 42 -0.98 11.29 -12.74
N LEU A 43 -0.41 10.55 -13.67
CA LEU A 43 1.04 10.54 -13.87
C LEU A 43 1.52 11.78 -14.62
N HIS A 44 0.64 12.40 -15.40
CA HIS A 44 0.90 13.62 -16.15
C HIS A 44 -0.42 14.36 -16.36
N GLU A 45 -0.36 15.68 -16.53
CA GLU A 45 -1.56 16.51 -16.71
C GLU A 45 -2.43 16.08 -17.89
N SER A 46 -1.81 15.58 -18.96
CA SER A 46 -2.52 15.13 -20.17
C SER A 46 -3.08 13.72 -20.04
N PHE A 47 -2.78 13.00 -18.95
CA PHE A 47 -3.23 11.62 -18.74
C PHE A 47 -4.56 11.59 -17.99
N SER A 48 -5.28 10.48 -18.15
CA SER A 48 -6.46 10.21 -17.36
C SER A 48 -6.07 9.92 -15.91
N VAL A 49 -7.03 10.08 -15.00
CA VAL A 49 -6.88 9.62 -13.62
C VAL A 49 -6.93 8.10 -13.61
N ASN A 50 -5.95 7.48 -12.99
CA ASN A 50 -5.88 6.03 -12.85
C ASN A 50 -5.88 5.61 -11.38
N ARG A 51 -6.24 4.35 -11.16
CA ARG A 51 -6.19 3.73 -9.82
C ARG A 51 -4.86 3.00 -9.65
N PHE A 52 -4.31 3.09 -8.45
CA PHE A 52 -3.09 2.39 -8.09
C PHE A 52 -3.29 1.71 -6.75
N SER A 53 -3.00 0.41 -6.68
CA SER A 53 -3.03 -0.32 -5.42
C SER A 53 -1.73 -0.05 -4.67
N VAL A 54 -1.85 0.30 -3.40
CA VAL A 54 -0.71 0.65 -2.54
C VAL A 54 -0.76 -0.18 -1.27
N ARG A 55 0.35 -0.84 -0.97
CA ARG A 55 0.55 -1.49 0.31
C ARG A 55 1.42 -0.58 1.18
N LEU A 56 0.99 -0.37 2.43
CA LEU A 56 1.76 0.41 3.38
C LEU A 56 3.03 -0.37 3.74
N ASN A 57 4.18 0.22 3.43
CA ASN A 57 5.47 -0.44 3.60
C ASN A 57 5.86 -0.54 5.08
N GLY A 58 6.55 -1.62 5.42
CA GLY A 58 7.14 -1.80 6.74
C GLY A 58 6.20 -2.29 7.84
N ILE A 59 4.94 -2.55 7.52
CA ILE A 59 3.95 -3.02 8.50
C ILE A 59 3.18 -4.22 7.99
N ASP A 60 2.58 -4.95 8.93
CA ASP A 60 1.60 -5.99 8.63
C ASP A 60 0.45 -5.85 9.62
N THR A 61 -0.77 -6.07 9.14
CA THR A 61 -2.00 -5.96 9.93
C THR A 61 -2.75 -7.28 9.95
N PRO A 62 -3.71 -7.46 10.89
CA PRO A 62 -4.54 -8.67 10.88
C PRO A 62 -5.27 -8.82 9.54
N GLU A 63 -5.41 -10.06 9.10
CA GLU A 63 -5.97 -10.36 7.80
C GLU A 63 -7.49 -10.51 7.84
N MET A 64 -8.18 -9.86 6.90
CA MET A 64 -9.63 -9.95 6.76
C MET A 64 -10.10 -11.38 6.47
N ARG A 65 -9.23 -12.20 5.84
CA ARG A 65 -9.53 -13.59 5.49
C ARG A 65 -8.99 -14.59 6.49
N ALA A 66 -8.58 -14.14 7.68
CA ALA A 66 -8.10 -15.03 8.73
C ALA A 66 -9.18 -16.02 9.13
N GLN A 67 -8.78 -17.23 9.52
CA GLN A 67 -9.73 -18.24 10.03
C GLN A 67 -10.13 -17.98 11.48
N ASN A 68 -9.23 -17.38 12.26
CA ASN A 68 -9.49 -17.06 13.65
C ASN A 68 -10.43 -15.83 13.73
N GLU A 69 -11.53 -15.96 14.46
CA GLU A 69 -12.54 -14.88 14.58
C GLU A 69 -11.98 -13.64 15.26
N ASN A 70 -11.10 -13.78 16.23
CA ASN A 70 -10.50 -12.63 16.91
C ASN A 70 -9.57 -11.85 15.98
N GLU A 71 -8.80 -12.56 15.15
CA GLU A 71 -7.97 -11.90 14.14
C GLU A 71 -8.83 -11.16 13.12
N LYS A 72 -9.94 -11.75 12.66
CA LYS A 72 -10.88 -11.08 11.75
C LYS A 72 -11.45 -9.80 12.35
N LYS A 73 -11.84 -9.84 13.64
CA LYS A 73 -12.34 -8.67 14.33
C LYS A 73 -11.30 -7.57 14.41
N ARG A 74 -10.06 -7.94 14.70
CA ARG A 74 -8.92 -6.99 14.72
C ARG A 74 -8.65 -6.41 13.35
N ALA A 75 -8.80 -7.22 12.29
CA ALA A 75 -8.64 -6.75 10.91
C ALA A 75 -9.68 -5.69 10.56
N ILE A 76 -10.94 -5.90 10.96
CA ILE A 76 -12.02 -4.93 10.74
C ILE A 76 -11.74 -3.64 11.50
N ILE A 77 -11.29 -3.75 12.75
CA ILE A 77 -10.96 -2.58 13.58
C ILE A 77 -9.81 -1.77 12.96
N ALA A 78 -8.76 -2.45 12.51
CA ALA A 78 -7.62 -1.79 11.85
C ALA A 78 -8.05 -1.10 10.55
N LYS A 79 -8.85 -1.78 9.74
CA LYS A 79 -9.39 -1.21 8.51
C LYS A 79 -10.24 0.03 8.80
N ASP A 80 -11.14 -0.06 9.77
CA ASP A 80 -12.03 1.04 10.13
C ASP A 80 -11.25 2.26 10.62
N PHE A 81 -10.20 2.04 11.40
CA PHE A 81 -9.34 3.11 11.87
C PHE A 81 -8.68 3.83 10.69
N LEU A 82 -8.09 3.06 9.77
CA LEU A 82 -7.44 3.62 8.59
C LEU A 82 -8.45 4.35 7.70
N GLU A 83 -9.59 3.75 7.47
CA GLU A 83 -10.66 4.29 6.64
C GLU A 83 -11.14 5.66 7.16
N LYS A 84 -11.39 5.76 8.46
CA LYS A 84 -11.81 7.02 9.08
C LYS A 84 -10.74 8.11 8.96
N ARG A 85 -9.50 7.70 8.88
CA ARG A 85 -8.37 8.62 8.86
C ARG A 85 -8.10 9.19 7.48
N ILE A 86 -8.11 8.36 6.45
CA ILE A 86 -7.59 8.75 5.15
C ILE A 86 -8.53 8.54 3.96
N LEU A 87 -9.67 7.87 4.13
CA LEU A 87 -10.58 7.67 2.99
C LEU A 87 -11.06 9.03 2.45
N ASN A 88 -10.98 9.19 1.14
CA ASN A 88 -11.33 10.41 0.41
C ASN A 88 -10.42 11.62 0.75
N GLN A 89 -9.31 11.37 1.40
CA GLN A 89 -8.33 12.40 1.75
C GLN A 89 -7.18 12.43 0.75
N THR A 90 -6.55 13.59 0.63
CA THR A 90 -5.29 13.71 -0.08
C THR A 90 -4.17 13.20 0.81
N VAL A 91 -3.34 12.32 0.28
CA VAL A 91 -2.15 11.83 0.95
C VAL A 91 -0.95 11.99 0.04
N TYR A 92 0.24 11.91 0.62
CA TYR A 92 1.50 11.90 -0.12
C TYR A 92 2.16 10.53 0.04
N LEU A 93 2.72 10.01 -1.04
CA LEU A 93 3.47 8.77 -1.00
C LEU A 93 4.95 9.07 -0.98
N GLU A 94 5.67 8.47 -0.04
CA GLU A 94 7.13 8.56 0.07
C GLU A 94 7.74 7.17 -0.07
N ASP A 95 9.00 7.12 -0.49
CA ASP A 95 9.78 5.89 -0.63
C ASP A 95 9.04 4.84 -1.45
N VAL A 96 8.48 5.26 -2.58
CA VAL A 96 7.64 4.40 -3.42
C VAL A 96 8.49 3.35 -4.11
N GLY A 97 8.09 2.10 -3.98
CA GLY A 97 8.69 0.97 -4.67
C GLY A 97 7.61 0.03 -5.18
N LEU A 98 8.02 -1.15 -5.62
CA LEU A 98 7.10 -2.19 -6.07
C LEU A 98 7.23 -3.41 -5.18
N GLU A 99 6.09 -4.00 -4.83
CA GLU A 99 6.10 -5.28 -4.15
C GLU A 99 6.11 -6.43 -5.18
N LYS A 100 6.33 -7.64 -4.67
CA LYS A 100 6.46 -8.87 -5.46
C LYS A 100 5.31 -9.10 -6.45
N TYR A 101 4.09 -8.69 -6.08
CA TYR A 101 2.90 -8.93 -6.90
C TYR A 101 2.45 -7.70 -7.69
N GLY A 102 3.29 -6.68 -7.80
CA GLY A 102 3.04 -5.53 -8.65
C GLY A 102 2.33 -4.35 -8.00
N ARG A 103 1.92 -4.46 -6.72
CA ARG A 103 1.39 -3.30 -6.00
C ARG A 103 2.53 -2.33 -5.68
N LEU A 104 2.19 -1.08 -5.46
CA LEU A 104 3.16 -0.13 -4.94
C LEU A 104 3.37 -0.40 -3.45
N LEU A 105 4.62 -0.22 -3.00
CA LEU A 105 4.96 -0.14 -1.58
C LEU A 105 5.27 1.31 -1.29
N ALA A 106 4.70 1.88 -0.24
CA ALA A 106 4.94 3.27 0.08
C ALA A 106 4.74 3.58 1.55
N THR A 107 5.35 4.67 1.98
CA THR A 107 5.01 5.34 3.23
C THR A 107 3.93 6.36 2.90
N VAL A 108 2.82 6.30 3.61
CA VAL A 108 1.66 7.19 3.39
C VAL A 108 1.72 8.33 4.40
N ILE A 109 1.73 9.56 3.90
CA ILE A 109 1.78 10.76 4.72
C ILE A 109 0.45 11.51 4.58
N HIS A 110 -0.20 11.79 5.69
CA HIS A 110 -1.44 12.55 5.74
C HIS A 110 -1.30 13.69 6.75
N ASN A 111 -1.47 14.92 6.29
CA ASN A 111 -1.32 16.12 7.13
C ASN A 111 -0.01 16.12 7.94
N GLY A 112 1.08 15.71 7.31
CA GLY A 112 2.40 15.65 7.95
C GLY A 112 2.64 14.43 8.83
N SER A 113 1.64 13.56 9.02
CA SER A 113 1.76 12.36 9.86
C SER A 113 2.05 11.12 9.02
N ASN A 114 2.99 10.31 9.50
CA ASN A 114 3.31 9.01 8.90
C ASN A 114 2.25 8.01 9.33
N ILE A 115 1.38 7.64 8.39
CA ILE A 115 0.25 6.74 8.67
C ILE A 115 0.74 5.32 8.95
N ASN A 116 1.80 4.86 8.28
CA ASN A 116 2.36 3.53 8.54
C ASN A 116 2.77 3.40 10.00
N GLU A 117 3.49 4.38 10.52
CA GLU A 117 3.90 4.39 11.94
C GLU A 117 2.69 4.55 12.88
N MET A 118 1.69 5.32 12.48
CA MET A 118 0.48 5.50 13.28
C MET A 118 -0.25 4.18 13.49
N MET A 119 -0.26 3.29 12.48
CA MET A 119 -0.87 1.96 12.62
C MET A 119 -0.14 1.12 13.67
N ILE A 120 1.20 1.21 13.71
CA ILE A 120 2.00 0.53 14.73
C ILE A 120 1.76 1.13 16.12
N ASP A 121 1.81 2.45 16.22
CA ASP A 121 1.68 3.16 17.49
C ASP A 121 0.33 2.91 18.17
N ASN A 122 -0.71 2.66 17.39
CA ASN A 122 -2.05 2.36 17.91
C ASN A 122 -2.32 0.86 18.04
N ASN A 123 -1.30 0.03 17.89
CA ASN A 123 -1.37 -1.43 18.02
C ASN A 123 -2.28 -2.11 16.99
N TYR A 124 -2.47 -1.50 15.83
CA TYR A 124 -3.23 -2.11 14.73
C TYR A 124 -2.33 -2.87 13.76
N ALA A 125 -1.04 -2.66 13.84
CA ALA A 125 -0.06 -3.30 12.99
C ALA A 125 1.21 -3.62 13.78
N TYR A 126 2.01 -4.52 13.25
CA TYR A 126 3.37 -4.72 13.75
C TYR A 126 4.36 -4.46 12.61
N ARG A 127 5.62 -4.22 12.99
CA ARG A 127 6.67 -3.95 12.01
C ARG A 127 6.99 -5.22 11.22
N TYR A 128 7.04 -5.08 9.90
CA TYR A 128 7.27 -6.20 9.00
C TYR A 128 8.22 -5.74 7.89
N THR A 129 9.34 -6.44 7.74
CA THR A 129 10.40 -6.07 6.79
C THR A 129 10.52 -7.07 5.63
N GLY A 130 9.55 -7.96 5.48
CA GLY A 130 9.55 -9.00 4.46
C GLY A 130 9.78 -10.38 5.05
N GLY A 131 9.83 -11.39 4.20
CA GLY A 131 9.99 -12.77 4.61
C GLY A 131 8.69 -13.42 5.06
N LYS A 132 8.80 -14.43 5.91
CA LYS A 132 7.65 -15.19 6.39
C LYS A 132 6.89 -14.41 7.45
N LYS A 133 5.62 -14.17 7.21
CA LYS A 133 4.73 -13.54 8.19
C LYS A 133 4.46 -14.48 9.35
N LYS A 134 4.44 -13.90 10.55
CA LYS A 134 4.05 -14.63 11.76
C LYS A 134 2.92 -13.86 12.41
N THR A 135 1.78 -14.52 12.61
CA THR A 135 0.67 -13.93 13.33
C THR A 135 1.05 -13.72 14.79
N PRO A 136 1.03 -12.49 15.32
CA PRO A 136 1.28 -12.28 16.74
C PRO A 136 0.24 -13.04 17.59
N PRO A 137 0.67 -13.74 18.66
CA PRO A 137 -0.26 -14.48 19.50
C PRO A 137 -1.41 -13.63 20.06
N GLU A 138 -1.17 -12.38 20.38
CA GLU A 138 -2.18 -11.45 20.91
C GLU A 138 -3.34 -11.19 19.93
N TRP A 139 -3.12 -11.38 18.62
CA TRP A 139 -4.21 -11.22 17.65
C TRP A 139 -5.22 -12.36 17.69
N LEU A 140 -4.86 -13.47 18.29
CA LEU A 140 -5.71 -14.65 18.41
C LEU A 140 -6.53 -14.64 19.70
N GLU A 141 -6.24 -13.70 20.59
CA GLU A 141 -6.91 -13.56 21.88
C GLU A 141 -8.16 -12.70 21.76
N ASP A 142 -9.06 -12.85 22.72
CA ASP A 142 -10.28 -12.05 22.80
C ASP A 142 -9.95 -10.56 22.93
N LEU A 143 -10.77 -9.75 22.29
CA LEU A 143 -10.67 -8.29 22.32
C LEU A 143 -11.13 -7.72 23.66
#